data_214e18ade39096221a2b8ed60625b701
#
_entry.id   214e18ade39096221a2b8ed60625b701
#
_cell.length_a   1.000
_cell.length_b   1.000
_cell.length_c   1.000
_cell.angle_alpha   90.00
_cell.angle_beta   90.00
_cell.angle_gamma   90.00
#
_symmetry.space_group_name_H-M   'P 1'
#
loop_
_entity.id
_entity.type
_entity.pdbx_description
1 polymer ?
#
loop_
_entity_poly.entity_id
_entity_poly.type
_entity_poly.pdbx_seq_one_letter_code
_entity_poly.pdbx_strand_id
1 'polypeptide(L)'
;MASELLFIPGPVTCAPEVLAAMARPTIDHRGPEAAALLGRVSAGLKPIFGTTGDVLILGGSGSGGLEAAVANAFSPGDRVLSCPVGVFGKRLAAIARTYGLNVEILDTALGAAVDPAALAARLAADTAHEIAGVLLTHNETSTGVQNDMAALSRAIGDHPATVVVDSVSGLGASAFTMDAWGFDIVVTASQKAIAVPPGLAMVAVGARGWERIAAAKAPRFYFDLQKAREFALLGQTPWTPPVSLMVALDVALERFEAEGAAAVHARHGAYATAIRAFARASGIELFSHEGAHSVTVVAMKLPAGLEASAVRSALRERFGIVIGGGQAELKGKILRMGTMGDLTSENVLYALDALQTVLGEQGFAAAGDGVSAARSVLEGELAGAGR
;
A
#
# COMPACT_ATOMS: atom_id res chain seq x y z
N MET A 1 28.22 -8.59 0.47
CA MET A 1 27.78 -7.25 0.96
C MET A 1 26.82 -7.54 2.12
N ALA A 2 26.95 -6.86 3.27
CA ALA A 2 25.97 -6.95 4.33
C ALA A 2 24.61 -6.51 3.75
N SER A 3 23.52 -7.19 4.12
CA SER A 3 22.17 -6.83 3.66
C SER A 3 21.77 -5.49 4.27
N GLU A 4 21.38 -4.52 3.43
CA GLU A 4 20.85 -3.24 3.91
C GLU A 4 19.48 -3.45 4.56
N LEU A 5 19.21 -2.74 5.67
CA LEU A 5 17.89 -2.67 6.29
C LEU A 5 17.03 -1.63 5.58
N LEU A 6 15.94 -2.07 4.94
CA LEU A 6 15.08 -1.22 4.13
C LEU A 6 13.92 -0.64 4.95
N PHE A 7 14.10 0.57 5.45
CA PHE A 7 13.03 1.39 6.04
C PHE A 7 12.39 2.35 5.02
N ILE A 8 12.43 2.01 3.72
CA ILE A 8 11.67 2.69 2.68
C ILE A 8 10.24 2.12 2.62
N PRO A 9 9.26 2.89 2.14
CA PRO A 9 7.88 2.39 2.03
C PRO A 9 7.65 1.44 0.84
N GLY A 10 8.69 0.71 0.44
CA GLY A 10 8.74 -0.32 -0.60
C GLY A 10 9.63 0.06 -1.80
N PRO A 11 10.31 -0.97 -2.40
CA PRO A 11 10.28 -2.38 -1.97
C PRO A 11 10.84 -2.58 -0.56
N VAL A 12 10.34 -3.61 0.13
CA VAL A 12 10.67 -3.87 1.53
C VAL A 12 11.63 -5.05 1.68
N THR A 13 12.23 -5.22 2.86
CA THR A 13 13.01 -6.40 3.20
C THR A 13 12.11 -7.63 3.19
N CYS A 14 12.50 -8.65 2.44
CA CYS A 14 11.80 -9.94 2.39
C CYS A 14 12.47 -10.94 3.31
N ALA A 15 11.68 -11.83 3.92
CA ALA A 15 12.20 -12.90 4.74
C ALA A 15 13.08 -13.88 3.93
N PRO A 16 14.12 -14.46 4.55
CA PRO A 16 15.04 -15.37 3.86
C PRO A 16 14.35 -16.55 3.16
N GLU A 17 13.32 -17.15 3.77
CA GLU A 17 12.56 -18.25 3.20
C GLU A 17 11.71 -17.85 1.99
N VAL A 18 11.21 -16.62 1.95
CA VAL A 18 10.51 -16.05 0.78
C VAL A 18 11.49 -15.89 -0.39
N LEU A 19 12.69 -15.39 -0.10
CA LEU A 19 13.74 -15.26 -1.12
C LEU A 19 14.24 -16.63 -1.59
N ALA A 20 14.45 -17.59 -0.68
CA ALA A 20 14.86 -18.95 -1.01
C ALA A 20 13.82 -19.67 -1.88
N ALA A 21 12.54 -19.40 -1.69
CA ALA A 21 11.46 -19.97 -2.49
C ALA A 21 11.58 -19.60 -3.97
N MET A 22 12.10 -18.42 -4.30
CA MET A 22 12.33 -18.00 -5.70
C MET A 22 13.41 -18.79 -6.43
N ALA A 23 14.30 -19.47 -5.70
CA ALA A 23 15.37 -20.29 -6.27
C ALA A 23 14.92 -21.72 -6.58
N ARG A 24 13.67 -22.09 -6.29
CA ARG A 24 13.12 -23.41 -6.63
C ARG A 24 13.06 -23.61 -8.16
N PRO A 25 13.19 -24.85 -8.66
CA PRO A 25 13.04 -25.13 -10.08
C PRO A 25 11.72 -24.60 -10.64
N THR A 26 11.76 -24.09 -11.86
CA THR A 26 10.55 -23.63 -12.56
C THR A 26 9.66 -24.82 -12.89
N ILE A 27 8.36 -24.68 -12.68
CA ILE A 27 7.33 -25.68 -12.99
C ILE A 27 6.63 -25.36 -14.32
N ASP A 28 5.96 -26.35 -14.91
CA ASP A 28 5.07 -26.12 -16.04
C ASP A 28 3.89 -25.22 -15.63
N HIS A 29 3.86 -23.99 -16.13
CA HIS A 29 2.85 -22.99 -15.79
C HIS A 29 1.43 -23.32 -16.30
N ARG A 30 1.27 -24.39 -17.07
CA ARG A 30 -0.01 -24.95 -17.55
C ARG A 30 -0.36 -26.30 -16.88
N GLY A 31 0.55 -26.81 -16.09
CA GLY A 31 0.41 -28.09 -15.41
C GLY A 31 -0.41 -28.00 -14.12
N PRO A 32 -0.74 -29.16 -13.53
CA PRO A 32 -1.57 -29.25 -12.32
C PRO A 32 -0.91 -28.62 -11.10
N GLU A 33 0.42 -28.62 -11.03
CA GLU A 33 1.17 -27.99 -9.93
C GLU A 33 1.00 -26.47 -9.94
N ALA A 34 1.07 -25.83 -11.13
CA ALA A 34 0.83 -24.41 -11.28
C ALA A 34 -0.63 -24.03 -11.01
N ALA A 35 -1.59 -24.88 -11.42
CA ALA A 35 -3.00 -24.68 -11.10
C ALA A 35 -3.25 -24.73 -9.58
N ALA A 36 -2.64 -25.69 -8.87
CA ALA A 36 -2.71 -25.78 -7.43
C ALA A 36 -2.07 -24.55 -6.73
N LEU A 37 -0.91 -24.10 -7.21
CA LEU A 37 -0.25 -22.88 -6.72
C LEU A 37 -1.14 -21.66 -6.90
N LEU A 38 -1.69 -21.44 -8.10
CA LEU A 38 -2.59 -20.32 -8.37
C LEU A 38 -3.83 -20.36 -7.46
N GLY A 39 -4.39 -21.55 -7.25
CA GLY A 39 -5.52 -21.74 -6.33
C GLY A 39 -5.18 -21.34 -4.89
N ARG A 40 -4.03 -21.80 -4.36
CA ARG A 40 -3.60 -21.46 -2.99
C ARG A 40 -3.35 -19.97 -2.82
N VAL A 41 -2.58 -19.34 -3.72
CA VAL A 41 -2.25 -17.92 -3.59
C VAL A 41 -3.50 -17.02 -3.75
N SER A 42 -4.43 -17.38 -4.66
CA SER A 42 -5.70 -16.66 -4.78
C SER A 42 -6.56 -16.81 -3.53
N ALA A 43 -6.64 -18.02 -2.96
CA ALA A 43 -7.38 -18.27 -1.72
C ALA A 43 -6.77 -17.55 -0.52
N GLY A 44 -5.44 -17.60 -0.35
CA GLY A 44 -4.72 -16.94 0.74
C GLY A 44 -4.82 -15.41 0.71
N LEU A 45 -5.01 -14.81 -0.47
CA LEU A 45 -5.20 -13.36 -0.61
C LEU A 45 -6.61 -12.90 -0.21
N LYS A 46 -7.65 -13.71 -0.40
CA LYS A 46 -9.04 -13.31 -0.14
C LYS A 46 -9.28 -12.75 1.27
N PRO A 47 -8.81 -13.39 2.35
CA PRO A 47 -8.95 -12.83 3.70
C PRO A 47 -8.24 -11.48 3.88
N ILE A 48 -7.11 -11.27 3.20
CA ILE A 48 -6.33 -10.02 3.27
C ILE A 48 -7.11 -8.88 2.61
N PHE A 49 -7.79 -9.15 1.50
CA PHE A 49 -8.71 -8.20 0.85
C PHE A 49 -10.05 -8.04 1.60
N GLY A 50 -10.42 -9.00 2.46
CA GLY A 50 -11.75 -9.05 3.06
C GLY A 50 -12.84 -9.25 2.01
N THR A 51 -12.64 -10.20 1.08
CA THR A 51 -13.55 -10.46 -0.03
C THR A 51 -13.79 -11.95 -0.26
N THR A 52 -14.98 -12.27 -0.72
CA THR A 52 -15.36 -13.57 -1.29
C THR A 52 -15.25 -13.57 -2.82
N GLY A 53 -15.07 -12.41 -3.42
CA GLY A 53 -14.91 -12.20 -4.86
C GLY A 53 -13.65 -12.82 -5.47
N ASP A 54 -13.39 -12.51 -6.71
CA ASP A 54 -12.19 -13.01 -7.41
C ASP A 54 -10.97 -12.15 -7.05
N VAL A 55 -9.83 -12.81 -6.79
CA VAL A 55 -8.54 -12.15 -6.65
C VAL A 55 -7.64 -12.64 -7.78
N LEU A 56 -7.32 -11.74 -8.70
CA LEU A 56 -6.51 -12.00 -9.88
C LEU A 56 -5.06 -11.59 -9.64
N ILE A 57 -4.11 -12.41 -10.11
CA ILE A 57 -2.67 -12.17 -9.98
C ILE A 57 -2.12 -11.83 -11.35
N LEU A 58 -1.56 -10.63 -11.46
CA LEU A 58 -0.99 -10.09 -12.70
C LEU A 58 0.52 -9.95 -12.57
N GLY A 59 1.26 -10.32 -13.60
CA GLY A 59 2.68 -9.98 -13.71
C GLY A 59 2.82 -8.48 -13.97
N GLY A 60 3.34 -7.74 -12.98
CA GLY A 60 3.50 -6.30 -13.09
C GLY A 60 3.67 -5.59 -11.74
N SER A 61 3.86 -4.28 -11.78
CA SER A 61 3.88 -3.45 -10.58
C SER A 61 2.46 -3.10 -10.11
N GLY A 62 2.32 -2.56 -8.88
CA GLY A 62 1.04 -2.02 -8.42
C GLY A 62 0.45 -0.97 -9.38
N SER A 63 1.28 -0.17 -10.06
CA SER A 63 0.81 0.76 -11.09
C SER A 63 0.18 0.04 -12.28
N GLY A 64 0.72 -1.13 -12.68
CA GLY A 64 0.09 -1.98 -13.71
C GLY A 64 -1.25 -2.55 -13.24
N GLY A 65 -1.39 -2.91 -11.96
CA GLY A 65 -2.67 -3.32 -11.39
C GLY A 65 -3.71 -2.19 -11.36
N LEU A 66 -3.29 -0.95 -11.04
CA LEU A 66 -4.16 0.23 -11.10
C LEU A 66 -4.58 0.56 -12.53
N GLU A 67 -3.64 0.44 -13.49
CA GLU A 67 -3.95 0.58 -14.91
C GLU A 67 -4.95 -0.49 -15.36
N ALA A 68 -4.75 -1.76 -14.96
CA ALA A 68 -5.71 -2.83 -15.22
C ALA A 68 -7.09 -2.50 -14.65
N ALA A 69 -7.18 -2.03 -13.41
CA ALA A 69 -8.45 -1.66 -12.79
C ALA A 69 -9.18 -0.57 -13.60
N VAL A 70 -8.49 0.52 -13.95
CA VAL A 70 -9.07 1.64 -14.69
C VAL A 70 -9.47 1.22 -16.12
N ALA A 71 -8.58 0.55 -16.85
CA ALA A 71 -8.83 0.13 -18.22
C ALA A 71 -9.98 -0.86 -18.36
N ASN A 72 -10.24 -1.65 -17.32
CA ASN A 72 -11.32 -2.62 -17.33
C ASN A 72 -12.64 -2.07 -16.77
N ALA A 73 -12.61 -1.11 -15.84
CA ALA A 73 -13.83 -0.60 -15.21
C ALA A 73 -14.51 0.53 -15.99
N PHE A 74 -13.79 1.23 -16.86
CA PHE A 74 -14.31 2.47 -17.44
C PHE A 74 -14.17 2.53 -18.97
N SER A 75 -14.96 3.40 -19.57
CA SER A 75 -14.92 3.72 -21.01
C SER A 75 -14.40 5.15 -21.22
N PRO A 76 -13.74 5.45 -22.34
CA PRO A 76 -13.41 6.82 -22.69
C PRO A 76 -14.65 7.73 -22.63
N GLY A 77 -14.50 8.89 -22.00
CA GLY A 77 -15.59 9.84 -21.76
C GLY A 77 -16.31 9.65 -20.41
N ASP A 78 -16.17 8.52 -19.71
CA ASP A 78 -16.73 8.34 -18.37
C ASP A 78 -16.21 9.42 -17.42
N ARG A 79 -17.09 9.97 -16.58
CA ARG A 79 -16.73 10.94 -15.54
C ARG A 79 -16.37 10.18 -14.26
N VAL A 80 -15.23 10.50 -13.68
CA VAL A 80 -14.78 9.90 -12.42
C VAL A 80 -14.37 10.97 -11.42
N LEU A 81 -14.72 10.75 -10.14
CA LEU A 81 -14.28 11.57 -9.02
C LEU A 81 -13.04 10.93 -8.40
N SER A 82 -11.90 11.61 -8.45
CA SER A 82 -10.66 11.16 -7.82
C SER A 82 -10.38 11.97 -6.56
N CYS A 83 -10.01 11.26 -5.48
CA CYS A 83 -9.74 11.84 -4.16
C CYS A 83 -8.26 11.65 -3.77
N PRO A 84 -7.31 12.34 -4.43
CA PRO A 84 -5.88 12.16 -4.17
C PRO A 84 -5.46 12.86 -2.87
N VAL A 85 -4.65 12.16 -2.05
CA VAL A 85 -4.03 12.71 -0.85
C VAL A 85 -2.50 12.77 -0.96
N GLY A 86 -1.97 12.60 -2.19
CA GLY A 86 -0.55 12.70 -2.51
C GLY A 86 -0.21 12.20 -3.91
N VAL A 87 1.06 11.82 -4.11
CA VAL A 87 1.61 11.46 -5.43
C VAL A 87 0.94 10.23 -6.03
N PHE A 88 0.62 9.21 -5.20
CA PHE A 88 0.05 7.95 -5.73
C PHE A 88 -1.43 8.12 -6.09
N GLY A 89 -2.21 8.88 -5.33
CA GLY A 89 -3.56 9.25 -5.73
C GLY A 89 -3.58 10.10 -7.01
N LYS A 90 -2.64 11.06 -7.14
CA LYS A 90 -2.47 11.83 -8.39
C LYS A 90 -2.07 10.93 -9.57
N ARG A 91 -1.29 9.85 -9.33
CA ARG A 91 -0.95 8.85 -10.36
C ARG A 91 -2.19 8.09 -10.82
N LEU A 92 -3.06 7.65 -9.91
CA LEU A 92 -4.31 6.97 -10.27
C LEU A 92 -5.20 7.88 -11.13
N ALA A 93 -5.32 9.16 -10.77
CA ALA A 93 -6.00 10.17 -11.59
C ALA A 93 -5.35 10.33 -12.98
N ALA A 94 -4.02 10.31 -13.06
CA ALA A 94 -3.30 10.41 -14.33
C ALA A 94 -3.54 9.17 -15.22
N ILE A 95 -3.55 7.96 -14.65
CA ILE A 95 -3.93 6.73 -15.38
C ILE A 95 -5.34 6.89 -15.96
N ALA A 96 -6.31 7.34 -15.16
CA ALA A 96 -7.67 7.55 -15.62
C ALA A 96 -7.74 8.53 -16.80
N ARG A 97 -7.03 9.65 -16.76
CA ARG A 97 -6.93 10.59 -17.88
C ARG A 97 -6.31 9.97 -19.12
N THR A 98 -5.30 9.11 -18.96
CA THR A 98 -4.64 8.41 -20.09
C THR A 98 -5.62 7.51 -20.84
N TYR A 99 -6.59 6.93 -20.14
CA TYR A 99 -7.68 6.14 -20.75
C TYR A 99 -8.87 6.98 -21.21
N GLY A 100 -8.70 8.31 -21.28
CA GLY A 100 -9.71 9.22 -21.83
C GLY A 100 -10.88 9.52 -20.90
N LEU A 101 -10.74 9.31 -19.59
CA LEU A 101 -11.78 9.62 -18.62
C LEU A 101 -11.78 11.12 -18.28
N ASN A 102 -12.97 11.65 -18.00
CA ASN A 102 -13.16 13.00 -17.45
C ASN A 102 -12.96 12.98 -15.95
N VAL A 103 -11.76 13.33 -15.50
CA VAL A 103 -11.36 13.23 -14.08
C VAL A 103 -11.62 14.54 -13.35
N GLU A 104 -12.59 14.52 -12.47
CA GLU A 104 -12.82 15.54 -11.46
C GLU A 104 -11.97 15.24 -10.21
N ILE A 105 -11.41 16.26 -9.59
CA ILE A 105 -10.58 16.12 -8.38
C ILE A 105 -11.35 16.65 -7.18
N LEU A 106 -11.50 15.84 -6.13
CA LEU A 106 -11.86 16.31 -4.81
C LEU A 106 -10.56 16.71 -4.09
N ASP A 107 -10.31 18.00 -4.01
CA ASP A 107 -9.08 18.54 -3.44
C ASP A 107 -8.98 18.25 -1.94
N THR A 108 -7.80 17.81 -1.52
CA THR A 108 -7.46 17.57 -0.12
C THR A 108 -6.11 18.21 0.18
N ALA A 109 -6.01 18.91 1.30
CA ALA A 109 -4.75 19.51 1.73
C ALA A 109 -3.68 18.45 1.96
N LEU A 110 -2.43 18.74 1.59
CA LEU A 110 -1.31 17.82 1.81
C LEU A 110 -1.14 17.50 3.30
N GLY A 111 -1.02 16.22 3.60
CA GLY A 111 -0.94 15.75 4.98
C GLY A 111 -2.29 15.44 5.63
N ALA A 112 -3.41 15.88 5.04
CA ALA A 112 -4.76 15.54 5.48
C ALA A 112 -5.28 14.27 4.78
N ALA A 113 -6.18 13.54 5.43
CA ALA A 113 -7.03 12.52 4.82
C ALA A 113 -8.18 13.16 4.02
N VAL A 114 -8.80 12.40 3.13
CA VAL A 114 -10.03 12.80 2.46
C VAL A 114 -11.12 13.05 3.51
N ASP A 115 -11.78 14.20 3.41
CA ASP A 115 -12.94 14.50 4.26
C ASP A 115 -14.17 13.73 3.77
N PRO A 116 -14.70 12.77 4.59
CA PRO A 116 -15.89 12.01 4.22
C PRO A 116 -17.12 12.90 3.98
N ALA A 117 -17.23 14.03 4.70
CA ALA A 117 -18.37 14.94 4.51
C ALA A 117 -18.29 15.65 3.16
N ALA A 118 -17.10 16.07 2.73
CA ALA A 118 -16.89 16.67 1.42
C ALA A 118 -17.18 15.65 0.28
N LEU A 119 -16.75 14.40 0.45
CA LEU A 119 -17.06 13.33 -0.51
C LEU A 119 -18.57 13.08 -0.60
N ALA A 120 -19.26 12.93 0.54
CA ALA A 120 -20.70 12.73 0.58
C ALA A 120 -21.46 13.89 -0.07
N ALA A 121 -21.09 15.13 0.26
CA ALA A 121 -21.72 16.33 -0.33
C ALA A 121 -21.53 16.39 -1.85
N ARG A 122 -20.33 16.02 -2.35
CA ARG A 122 -20.07 16.01 -3.79
C ARG A 122 -20.90 14.95 -4.52
N LEU A 123 -21.02 13.75 -3.94
CA LEU A 123 -21.83 12.69 -4.53
C LEU A 123 -23.32 12.96 -4.45
N ALA A 124 -23.80 13.54 -3.35
CA ALA A 124 -25.22 13.96 -3.20
C ALA A 124 -25.60 15.06 -4.22
N ALA A 125 -24.66 15.89 -4.64
CA ALA A 125 -24.88 16.90 -5.69
C ALA A 125 -24.94 16.29 -7.11
N ASP A 126 -24.54 15.04 -7.30
CA ASP A 126 -24.60 14.30 -8.57
C ASP A 126 -25.95 13.61 -8.76
N THR A 127 -27.02 14.39 -8.73
CA THR A 127 -28.41 13.87 -8.79
C THR A 127 -28.75 13.13 -10.09
N ALA A 128 -28.01 13.37 -11.15
CA ALA A 128 -28.14 12.68 -12.43
C ALA A 128 -27.28 11.40 -12.54
N HIS A 129 -26.50 11.09 -11.50
CA HIS A 129 -25.57 9.95 -11.45
C HIS A 129 -24.60 9.89 -12.64
N GLU A 130 -24.06 11.04 -13.02
CA GLU A 130 -23.08 11.16 -14.11
C GLU A 130 -21.68 10.70 -13.69
N ILE A 131 -21.38 10.67 -12.38
CA ILE A 131 -20.12 10.14 -11.85
C ILE A 131 -20.15 8.61 -11.95
N ALA A 132 -19.47 8.08 -12.96
CA ALA A 132 -19.37 6.65 -13.21
C ALA A 132 -18.44 5.92 -12.24
N GLY A 133 -17.48 6.64 -11.62
CA GLY A 133 -16.53 6.03 -10.70
C GLY A 133 -15.97 6.97 -9.66
N VAL A 134 -15.57 6.38 -8.52
CA VAL A 134 -14.82 7.03 -7.44
C VAL A 134 -13.47 6.35 -7.30
N LEU A 135 -12.38 7.13 -7.37
CA LEU A 135 -11.00 6.66 -7.27
C LEU A 135 -10.41 7.06 -5.92
N LEU A 136 -10.12 6.08 -5.07
CA LEU A 136 -9.61 6.28 -3.71
C LEU A 136 -8.20 5.73 -3.54
N THR A 137 -7.43 6.32 -2.63
CA THR A 137 -6.16 5.78 -2.16
C THR A 137 -6.30 5.43 -0.68
N HIS A 138 -6.12 4.15 -0.31
CA HIS A 138 -6.22 3.71 1.08
C HIS A 138 -5.07 4.31 1.92
N ASN A 139 -3.84 4.14 1.43
CA ASN A 139 -2.64 4.61 2.12
C ASN A 139 -1.70 5.32 1.14
N GLU A 140 -1.37 6.56 1.43
CA GLU A 140 -0.52 7.42 0.59
C GLU A 140 0.90 7.49 1.15
N THR A 141 1.80 6.73 0.56
CA THR A 141 3.19 6.64 1.02
C THR A 141 4.01 7.90 0.80
N SER A 142 3.59 8.80 -0.07
CA SER A 142 4.31 10.05 -0.33
C SER A 142 4.15 11.07 0.80
N THR A 143 3.04 11.02 1.52
CA THR A 143 2.67 11.97 2.59
C THR A 143 2.56 11.34 3.97
N GLY A 144 2.56 10.00 4.07
CA GLY A 144 2.32 9.28 5.32
C GLY A 144 0.87 9.37 5.81
N VAL A 145 -0.07 9.52 4.88
CA VAL A 145 -1.50 9.60 5.15
C VAL A 145 -2.18 8.27 4.90
N GLN A 146 -3.05 7.86 5.82
CA GLN A 146 -3.99 6.76 5.64
C GLN A 146 -5.41 7.28 5.74
N ASN A 147 -6.25 6.95 4.76
CA ASN A 147 -7.65 7.30 4.77
C ASN A 147 -8.47 6.30 5.61
N ASP A 148 -9.49 6.79 6.31
CA ASP A 148 -10.51 5.94 6.94
C ASP A 148 -11.46 5.39 5.87
N MET A 149 -11.14 4.19 5.37
CA MET A 149 -11.90 3.56 4.28
C MET A 149 -13.32 3.21 4.69
N ALA A 150 -13.59 2.93 5.97
CA ALA A 150 -14.93 2.68 6.47
C ALA A 150 -15.77 3.98 6.46
N ALA A 151 -15.18 5.11 6.83
CA ALA A 151 -15.87 6.40 6.77
C ALA A 151 -16.12 6.83 5.32
N LEU A 152 -15.15 6.61 4.41
CA LEU A 152 -15.34 6.89 2.98
C LEU A 152 -16.41 5.99 2.34
N SER A 153 -16.45 4.70 2.70
CA SER A 153 -17.53 3.79 2.29
C SER A 153 -18.90 4.34 2.69
N ARG A 154 -19.08 4.73 3.97
CA ARG A 154 -20.34 5.34 4.44
C ARG A 154 -20.66 6.65 3.72
N ALA A 155 -19.66 7.45 3.39
CA ALA A 155 -19.83 8.70 2.64
C ALA A 155 -20.27 8.48 1.19
N ILE A 156 -19.84 7.39 0.57
CA ILE A 156 -20.31 6.98 -0.77
C ILE A 156 -21.77 6.50 -0.71
N GLY A 157 -22.12 5.73 0.36
CA GLY A 157 -23.47 5.23 0.56
C GLY A 157 -23.98 4.44 -0.64
N ASP A 158 -25.21 4.71 -1.05
CA ASP A 158 -25.90 4.02 -2.16
C ASP A 158 -25.61 4.63 -3.55
N HIS A 159 -24.62 5.54 -3.66
CA HIS A 159 -24.26 6.13 -4.95
C HIS A 159 -23.78 5.03 -5.93
N PRO A 160 -24.30 4.96 -7.18
CA PRO A 160 -24.03 3.85 -8.10
C PRO A 160 -22.63 3.83 -8.71
N ALA A 161 -21.80 4.83 -8.44
CA ALA A 161 -20.43 4.90 -8.96
C ALA A 161 -19.61 3.67 -8.58
N THR A 162 -18.83 3.17 -9.53
CA THR A 162 -17.87 2.08 -9.29
C THR A 162 -16.69 2.59 -8.47
N VAL A 163 -16.39 1.92 -7.36
CA VAL A 163 -15.31 2.32 -6.46
C VAL A 163 -14.05 1.53 -6.75
N VAL A 164 -13.00 2.22 -7.17
CA VAL A 164 -11.65 1.66 -7.37
C VAL A 164 -10.72 2.16 -6.27
N VAL A 165 -10.08 1.23 -5.57
CA VAL A 165 -9.21 1.54 -4.43
C VAL A 165 -7.77 1.16 -4.73
N ASP A 166 -6.87 2.13 -4.70
CA ASP A 166 -5.43 1.90 -4.54
C ASP A 166 -5.13 1.54 -3.08
N SER A 167 -4.94 0.26 -2.82
CA SER A 167 -4.49 -0.24 -1.51
C SER A 167 -3.09 -0.87 -1.60
N VAL A 168 -2.28 -0.42 -2.56
CA VAL A 168 -0.93 -0.96 -2.82
C VAL A 168 -0.06 -0.94 -1.58
N SER A 169 -0.12 0.08 -0.75
CA SER A 169 0.69 0.19 0.46
C SER A 169 -0.08 0.09 1.77
N GLY A 170 -1.40 -0.12 1.72
CA GLY A 170 -2.24 -0.26 2.92
C GLY A 170 -2.65 -1.70 3.20
N LEU A 171 -2.95 -2.47 2.15
CA LEU A 171 -3.48 -3.82 2.27
C LEU A 171 -2.43 -4.77 2.89
N GLY A 172 -2.88 -5.58 3.85
CA GLY A 172 -2.03 -6.49 4.62
C GLY A 172 -1.36 -5.86 5.83
N ALA A 173 -1.25 -4.52 5.91
CA ALA A 173 -0.69 -3.81 7.06
C ALA A 173 -1.75 -3.28 8.04
N SER A 174 -2.98 -3.14 7.58
CA SER A 174 -4.13 -2.74 8.38
C SER A 174 -5.38 -3.51 7.97
N ALA A 175 -6.36 -3.59 8.85
CA ALA A 175 -7.62 -4.27 8.58
C ALA A 175 -8.32 -3.65 7.36
N PHE A 176 -8.81 -4.52 6.49
CA PHE A 176 -9.51 -4.14 5.27
C PHE A 176 -10.64 -5.13 4.98
N THR A 177 -11.82 -4.64 4.64
CA THR A 177 -13.00 -5.48 4.39
C THR A 177 -13.72 -4.99 3.14
N MET A 178 -13.19 -5.40 1.97
CA MET A 178 -13.66 -4.93 0.66
C MET A 178 -15.18 -5.10 0.49
N ASP A 179 -15.69 -6.31 0.76
CA ASP A 179 -17.10 -6.64 0.55
C ASP A 179 -18.00 -5.85 1.51
N ALA A 180 -17.65 -5.78 2.81
CA ALA A 180 -18.43 -5.07 3.81
C ALA A 180 -18.45 -3.55 3.58
N TRP A 181 -17.41 -3.00 2.94
CA TRP A 181 -17.35 -1.59 2.58
C TRP A 181 -17.90 -1.28 1.17
N GLY A 182 -18.34 -2.30 0.43
CA GLY A 182 -18.95 -2.13 -0.89
C GLY A 182 -18.00 -1.61 -1.96
N PHE A 183 -16.69 -1.89 -1.83
CA PHE A 183 -15.71 -1.52 -2.87
C PHE A 183 -15.74 -2.53 -4.01
N ASP A 184 -15.61 -2.04 -5.25
CA ASP A 184 -15.81 -2.85 -6.43
C ASP A 184 -14.52 -3.47 -6.97
N ILE A 185 -13.43 -2.69 -6.96
CA ILE A 185 -12.12 -3.13 -7.41
C ILE A 185 -11.06 -2.60 -6.44
N VAL A 186 -10.24 -3.48 -5.91
CA VAL A 186 -9.15 -3.13 -4.98
C VAL A 186 -7.84 -3.68 -5.50
N VAL A 187 -6.79 -2.86 -5.48
CA VAL A 187 -5.47 -3.21 -6.01
C VAL A 187 -4.41 -3.16 -4.93
N THR A 188 -3.56 -4.20 -4.89
CA THR A 188 -2.32 -4.21 -4.10
C THR A 188 -1.14 -4.74 -4.90
N ALA A 189 0.05 -4.83 -4.28
CA ALA A 189 1.26 -5.30 -4.94
C ALA A 189 2.19 -6.04 -3.98
N SER A 190 3.01 -6.93 -4.53
CA SER A 190 3.84 -7.88 -3.81
C SER A 190 4.88 -7.25 -2.87
N GLN A 191 5.50 -6.13 -3.28
CA GLN A 191 6.66 -5.52 -2.61
C GLN A 191 6.30 -4.57 -1.45
N LYS A 192 5.12 -4.73 -0.87
CA LYS A 192 4.59 -3.92 0.25
C LYS A 192 4.39 -4.81 1.48
N ALA A 193 3.27 -4.71 2.18
CA ALA A 193 3.06 -5.46 3.42
C ALA A 193 3.09 -6.98 3.26
N ILE A 194 2.84 -7.51 2.06
CA ILE A 194 2.96 -8.95 1.76
C ILE A 194 4.44 -9.41 1.74
N ALA A 195 5.38 -8.47 1.61
CA ALA A 195 6.83 -8.69 1.71
C ALA A 195 7.40 -9.73 0.73
N VAL A 196 6.95 -9.69 -0.52
CA VAL A 196 7.51 -10.44 -1.65
C VAL A 196 8.25 -9.47 -2.57
N PRO A 197 9.32 -9.86 -3.27
CA PRO A 197 9.97 -8.99 -4.24
C PRO A 197 9.00 -8.40 -5.27
N PRO A 198 9.30 -7.20 -5.84
CA PRO A 198 8.41 -6.55 -6.80
C PRO A 198 8.22 -7.39 -8.07
N GLY A 199 7.01 -7.36 -8.65
CA GLY A 199 6.70 -8.02 -9.93
C GLY A 199 5.33 -8.65 -10.01
N LEU A 200 4.54 -8.63 -8.91
CA LEU A 200 3.14 -9.04 -8.91
C LEU A 200 2.24 -7.88 -8.49
N ALA A 201 1.14 -7.70 -9.23
CA ALA A 201 -0.02 -6.93 -8.81
C ALA A 201 -1.18 -7.89 -8.54
N MET A 202 -1.93 -7.65 -7.47
CA MET A 202 -3.12 -8.39 -7.13
C MET A 202 -4.33 -7.48 -7.21
N VAL A 203 -5.35 -7.93 -7.94
CA VAL A 203 -6.57 -7.16 -8.20
C VAL A 203 -7.76 -7.97 -7.71
N ALA A 204 -8.44 -7.49 -6.68
CA ALA A 204 -9.70 -8.07 -6.23
C ALA A 204 -10.86 -7.38 -6.95
N VAL A 205 -11.85 -8.18 -7.40
CA VAL A 205 -13.02 -7.70 -8.14
C VAL A 205 -14.27 -8.30 -7.52
N GLY A 206 -15.15 -7.43 -7.02
CA GLY A 206 -16.46 -7.78 -6.50
C GLY A 206 -17.51 -7.96 -7.60
N ALA A 207 -18.74 -8.39 -7.22
CA ALA A 207 -19.82 -8.65 -8.16
C ALA A 207 -20.16 -7.43 -9.03
N ARG A 208 -20.38 -6.26 -8.42
CA ARG A 208 -20.64 -5.00 -9.15
C ARG A 208 -19.46 -4.60 -10.05
N GLY A 209 -18.20 -4.85 -9.59
CA GLY A 209 -17.01 -4.64 -10.40
C GLY A 209 -17.04 -5.45 -11.69
N TRP A 210 -17.47 -6.70 -11.65
CA TRP A 210 -17.61 -7.54 -12.84
C TRP A 210 -18.68 -7.07 -13.79
N GLU A 211 -19.83 -6.59 -13.30
CA GLU A 211 -20.88 -5.99 -14.14
C GLU A 211 -20.33 -4.77 -14.89
N ARG A 212 -19.57 -3.93 -14.19
CA ARG A 212 -18.95 -2.75 -14.79
C ARG A 212 -17.89 -3.13 -15.83
N ILE A 213 -17.04 -4.12 -15.53
CA ILE A 213 -16.01 -4.63 -16.46
C ILE A 213 -16.63 -5.18 -17.74
N ALA A 214 -17.76 -5.88 -17.63
CA ALA A 214 -18.46 -6.39 -18.80
C ALA A 214 -19.02 -5.29 -19.71
N ALA A 215 -19.36 -4.12 -19.16
CA ALA A 215 -19.91 -2.99 -19.90
C ALA A 215 -18.83 -2.04 -20.47
N ALA A 216 -17.62 -2.05 -19.91
CA ALA A 216 -16.56 -1.10 -20.26
C ALA A 216 -15.94 -1.36 -21.63
N LYS A 217 -15.60 -0.26 -22.36
CA LYS A 217 -15.16 -0.27 -23.75
C LYS A 217 -13.72 0.22 -23.97
N ALA A 218 -12.96 0.55 -22.92
CA ALA A 218 -11.57 0.94 -23.08
C ALA A 218 -10.74 -0.21 -23.68
N PRO A 219 -9.81 0.08 -24.60
CA PRO A 219 -8.97 -0.93 -25.22
C PRO A 219 -8.01 -1.53 -24.18
N ARG A 220 -7.91 -2.86 -24.13
CA ARG A 220 -7.03 -3.62 -23.25
C ARG A 220 -6.62 -4.92 -23.91
N PHE A 221 -5.42 -5.38 -23.64
CA PHE A 221 -4.93 -6.65 -24.16
C PHE A 221 -4.19 -7.43 -23.06
N TYR A 222 -3.06 -6.89 -22.56
CA TYR A 222 -2.27 -7.58 -21.56
C TYR A 222 -2.97 -7.60 -20.19
N PHE A 223 -3.57 -6.50 -19.79
CA PHE A 223 -4.28 -6.32 -18.53
C PHE A 223 -5.81 -6.53 -18.66
N ASP A 224 -6.24 -7.48 -19.49
CA ASP A 224 -7.66 -7.84 -19.60
C ASP A 224 -8.08 -8.72 -18.42
N LEU A 225 -8.87 -8.15 -17.50
CA LEU A 225 -9.32 -8.85 -16.28
C LEU A 225 -10.38 -9.90 -16.60
N GLN A 226 -11.22 -9.74 -17.65
CA GLN A 226 -12.16 -10.77 -18.07
C GLN A 226 -11.40 -12.02 -18.52
N LYS A 227 -10.42 -11.82 -19.38
CA LYS A 227 -9.55 -12.91 -19.83
C LYS A 227 -8.77 -13.53 -18.68
N ALA A 228 -8.26 -12.73 -17.75
CA ALA A 228 -7.58 -13.24 -16.56
C ALA A 228 -8.51 -14.12 -15.71
N ARG A 229 -9.79 -13.72 -15.55
CA ARG A 229 -10.80 -14.52 -14.84
C ARG A 229 -11.10 -15.83 -15.55
N GLU A 230 -11.33 -15.78 -16.86
CA GLU A 230 -11.60 -16.99 -17.67
C GLU A 230 -10.49 -18.04 -17.50
N PHE A 231 -9.24 -17.59 -17.57
CA PHE A 231 -8.10 -18.49 -17.37
C PHE A 231 -7.95 -18.95 -15.92
N ALA A 232 -8.21 -18.08 -14.95
CA ALA A 232 -8.15 -18.47 -13.54
C ALA A 232 -9.15 -19.58 -13.19
N LEU A 233 -10.35 -19.60 -13.79
CA LEU A 233 -11.33 -20.68 -13.67
C LEU A 233 -10.81 -22.03 -14.21
N LEU A 234 -9.83 -22.00 -15.11
CA LEU A 234 -9.15 -23.18 -15.63
C LEU A 234 -7.86 -23.50 -14.83
N GLY A 235 -7.58 -22.80 -13.73
CA GLY A 235 -6.34 -22.93 -12.97
C GLY A 235 -5.11 -22.39 -13.70
N GLN A 236 -5.27 -21.42 -14.58
CA GLN A 236 -4.23 -20.88 -15.44
C GLN A 236 -4.20 -19.34 -15.41
N THR A 237 -3.18 -18.78 -16.05
CA THR A 237 -3.10 -17.34 -16.37
C THR A 237 -3.09 -17.14 -17.89
N PRO A 238 -3.59 -16.02 -18.42
CA PRO A 238 -3.64 -15.79 -19.89
C PRO A 238 -2.25 -15.79 -20.52
N TRP A 239 -1.26 -15.26 -19.82
CA TRP A 239 0.13 -15.14 -20.22
C TRP A 239 1.02 -15.94 -19.26
N THR A 240 2.25 -16.28 -19.67
CA THR A 240 3.22 -16.92 -18.78
C THR A 240 3.45 -16.05 -17.54
N PRO A 241 3.12 -16.53 -16.34
CA PRO A 241 3.26 -15.75 -15.12
C PRO A 241 4.71 -15.78 -14.62
N PRO A 242 5.11 -14.86 -13.74
CA PRO A 242 6.40 -14.93 -13.05
C PRO A 242 6.34 -16.02 -11.95
N VAL A 243 6.49 -17.27 -12.34
CA VAL A 243 6.30 -18.47 -11.49
C VAL A 243 7.10 -18.38 -10.19
N SER A 244 8.38 -17.98 -10.25
CA SER A 244 9.23 -17.85 -9.05
C SER A 244 8.63 -16.86 -8.02
N LEU A 245 8.05 -15.75 -8.49
CA LEU A 245 7.38 -14.79 -7.61
C LEU A 245 6.06 -15.34 -7.05
N MET A 246 5.34 -16.18 -7.80
CA MET A 246 4.13 -16.83 -7.30
C MET A 246 4.47 -17.85 -6.21
N VAL A 247 5.58 -18.61 -6.35
CA VAL A 247 6.07 -19.51 -5.31
C VAL A 247 6.51 -18.74 -4.05
N ALA A 248 7.16 -17.58 -4.23
CA ALA A 248 7.51 -16.71 -3.12
C ALA A 248 6.25 -16.11 -2.43
N LEU A 249 5.21 -15.79 -3.22
CA LEU A 249 3.93 -15.31 -2.69
C LEU A 249 3.22 -16.37 -1.85
N ASP A 250 3.23 -17.63 -2.29
CA ASP A 250 2.68 -18.78 -1.55
C ASP A 250 3.31 -18.87 -0.14
N VAL A 251 4.65 -18.84 -0.07
CA VAL A 251 5.40 -18.88 1.20
C VAL A 251 5.12 -17.62 2.06
N ALA A 252 5.02 -16.44 1.45
CA ALA A 252 4.72 -15.23 2.18
C ALA A 252 3.30 -15.23 2.77
N LEU A 253 2.33 -15.83 2.07
CA LEU A 253 0.96 -15.99 2.56
C LEU A 253 0.87 -17.03 3.69
N GLU A 254 1.62 -18.13 3.61
CA GLU A 254 1.76 -19.10 4.72
C GLU A 254 2.29 -18.41 5.99
N ARG A 255 3.30 -17.55 5.85
CA ARG A 255 3.83 -16.75 6.98
C ARG A 255 2.79 -15.78 7.55
N PHE A 256 2.08 -15.07 6.66
CA PHE A 256 1.02 -14.14 7.06
C PHE A 256 -0.11 -14.86 7.83
N GLU A 257 -0.51 -16.03 7.36
CA GLU A 257 -1.51 -16.87 8.03
C GLU A 257 -1.01 -17.37 9.39
N ALA A 258 0.24 -17.84 9.46
CA ALA A 258 0.86 -18.34 10.69
C ALA A 258 1.01 -17.24 11.77
N GLU A 259 1.35 -16.00 11.38
CA GLU A 259 1.41 -14.85 12.29
C GLU A 259 -0.02 -14.41 12.69
N GLY A 260 -0.96 -14.51 11.77
CA GLY A 260 -2.33 -14.06 11.94
C GLY A 260 -2.52 -12.57 11.66
N ALA A 261 -3.58 -12.21 10.92
CA ALA A 261 -3.84 -10.85 10.45
C ALA A 261 -3.82 -9.81 11.58
N ALA A 262 -4.41 -10.14 12.75
CA ALA A 262 -4.46 -9.22 13.89
C ALA A 262 -3.05 -8.90 14.43
N ALA A 263 -2.18 -9.89 14.53
CA ALA A 263 -0.80 -9.70 14.98
C ALA A 263 0.02 -8.91 13.96
N VAL A 264 -0.15 -9.20 12.66
CA VAL A 264 0.48 -8.42 11.58
C VAL A 264 0.08 -6.95 11.65
N HIS A 265 -1.22 -6.66 11.80
CA HIS A 265 -1.71 -5.28 11.91
C HIS A 265 -1.20 -4.58 13.17
N ALA A 266 -1.21 -5.26 14.32
CA ALA A 266 -0.68 -4.73 15.58
C ALA A 266 0.81 -4.39 15.47
N ARG A 267 1.61 -5.27 14.87
CA ARG A 267 3.05 -5.05 14.63
C ARG A 267 3.32 -3.81 13.78
N HIS A 268 2.61 -3.63 12.66
CA HIS A 268 2.74 -2.42 11.83
C HIS A 268 2.33 -1.16 12.60
N GLY A 269 1.23 -1.22 13.36
CA GLY A 269 0.76 -0.15 14.23
C GLY A 269 1.79 0.24 15.29
N ALA A 270 2.35 -0.75 15.98
CA ALA A 270 3.37 -0.57 17.01
C ALA A 270 4.62 0.12 16.44
N TYR A 271 5.15 -0.35 15.31
CA TYR A 271 6.32 0.25 14.68
C TYR A 271 6.06 1.69 14.25
N ALA A 272 4.91 1.97 13.61
CA ALA A 272 4.56 3.31 13.22
C ALA A 272 4.37 4.23 14.43
N THR A 273 3.77 3.74 15.51
CA THR A 273 3.59 4.50 16.77
C THR A 273 4.93 4.79 17.42
N ALA A 274 5.84 3.82 17.46
CA ALA A 274 7.19 4.01 17.99
C ALA A 274 7.98 5.08 17.21
N ILE A 275 7.95 5.03 15.86
CA ILE A 275 8.60 6.05 15.02
C ILE A 275 7.99 7.44 15.25
N ARG A 276 6.66 7.53 15.41
CA ARG A 276 5.99 8.81 15.74
C ARG A 276 6.37 9.31 17.13
N ALA A 277 6.46 8.41 18.12
CA ALA A 277 6.90 8.76 19.48
C ALA A 277 8.35 9.29 19.48
N PHE A 278 9.23 8.63 18.73
CA PHE A 278 10.60 9.13 18.50
C PHE A 278 10.57 10.56 17.92
N ALA A 279 9.83 10.79 16.85
CA ALA A 279 9.78 12.10 16.20
C ALA A 279 9.29 13.18 17.17
N ARG A 280 8.18 12.93 17.86
CA ARG A 280 7.60 13.89 18.83
C ARG A 280 8.53 14.20 19.99
N ALA A 281 9.13 13.18 20.61
CA ALA A 281 10.05 13.36 21.73
C ALA A 281 11.34 14.10 21.31
N SER A 282 11.82 13.86 20.07
CA SER A 282 12.97 14.57 19.50
C SER A 282 12.63 16.01 19.04
N GLY A 283 11.36 16.42 19.03
CA GLY A 283 10.94 17.72 18.53
C GLY A 283 10.84 17.78 16.98
N ILE A 284 10.72 16.63 16.32
CA ILE A 284 10.53 16.54 14.86
C ILE A 284 9.04 16.51 14.55
N GLU A 285 8.57 17.45 13.73
CA GLU A 285 7.17 17.49 13.32
C GLU A 285 6.82 16.36 12.35
N LEU A 286 5.65 15.75 12.55
CA LEU A 286 5.06 14.83 11.57
C LEU A 286 4.47 15.62 10.40
N PHE A 287 4.52 15.02 9.21
CA PHE A 287 3.95 15.66 8.03
C PHE A 287 2.44 15.39 7.89
N SER A 288 1.98 14.16 8.17
CA SER A 288 0.55 13.84 8.18
C SER A 288 -0.14 14.44 9.41
N HIS A 289 -1.39 14.88 9.22
CA HIS A 289 -2.19 15.46 10.30
C HIS A 289 -2.63 14.40 11.32
N GLU A 290 -2.96 14.84 12.53
CA GLU A 290 -3.55 13.97 13.56
C GLU A 290 -4.83 13.30 13.02
N GLY A 291 -5.00 12.01 13.35
CA GLY A 291 -6.11 11.19 12.85
C GLY A 291 -5.95 10.65 11.42
N ALA A 292 -4.89 11.09 10.68
CA ALA A 292 -4.62 10.65 9.33
C ALA A 292 -3.29 9.88 9.18
N HIS A 293 -2.67 9.49 10.28
CA HIS A 293 -1.35 8.85 10.25
C HIS A 293 -1.39 7.44 9.64
N SER A 294 -0.50 7.18 8.70
CA SER A 294 -0.27 5.85 8.13
C SER A 294 0.37 4.90 9.15
N VAL A 295 0.00 3.61 9.06
CA VAL A 295 0.68 2.54 9.79
C VAL A 295 1.84 1.93 9.00
N THR A 296 1.98 2.23 7.71
CA THR A 296 3.02 1.64 6.84
C THR A 296 4.19 2.57 6.59
N VAL A 297 4.03 3.86 6.85
CA VAL A 297 5.09 4.86 6.67
C VAL A 297 4.87 6.06 7.56
N VAL A 298 5.90 6.49 8.24
CA VAL A 298 5.92 7.76 8.98
C VAL A 298 6.69 8.80 8.19
N ALA A 299 6.02 9.89 7.83
CA ALA A 299 6.62 11.03 7.17
C ALA A 299 6.93 12.12 8.21
N MET A 300 8.19 12.48 8.34
CA MET A 300 8.71 13.47 9.27
C MET A 300 9.20 14.69 8.50
N LYS A 301 8.85 15.90 8.92
CA LYS A 301 9.41 17.12 8.36
C LYS A 301 10.92 17.16 8.64
N LEU A 302 11.70 17.54 7.64
CA LEU A 302 13.13 17.68 7.82
C LEU A 302 13.40 18.89 8.73
N PRO A 303 14.17 18.73 9.83
CA PRO A 303 14.54 19.86 10.66
C PRO A 303 15.28 20.93 9.88
N ALA A 304 15.08 22.21 10.24
CA ALA A 304 15.71 23.35 9.56
C ALA A 304 17.25 23.25 9.58
N GLY A 305 17.88 23.64 8.49
CA GLY A 305 19.35 23.61 8.34
C GLY A 305 19.93 22.26 7.93
N LEU A 306 19.10 21.19 7.84
CA LEU A 306 19.55 19.87 7.40
C LEU A 306 19.26 19.63 5.92
N GLU A 307 20.06 18.73 5.33
CA GLU A 307 19.89 18.26 3.97
C GLU A 307 19.44 16.79 3.96
N ALA A 308 18.23 16.50 3.44
CA ALA A 308 17.67 15.16 3.42
C ALA A 308 18.58 14.12 2.72
N SER A 309 19.31 14.53 1.70
CA SER A 309 20.28 13.68 1.00
C SER A 309 21.46 13.30 1.90
N ALA A 310 22.01 14.25 2.65
CA ALA A 310 23.13 14.02 3.56
C ALA A 310 22.74 13.06 4.70
N VAL A 311 21.57 13.26 5.32
CA VAL A 311 21.04 12.35 6.35
C VAL A 311 20.90 10.93 5.80
N ARG A 312 20.30 10.77 4.62
CA ARG A 312 20.06 9.45 4.00
C ARG A 312 21.37 8.76 3.58
N SER A 313 22.33 9.49 3.02
CA SER A 313 23.64 8.92 2.67
C SER A 313 24.39 8.46 3.92
N ALA A 314 24.44 9.27 4.98
CA ALA A 314 25.11 8.91 6.23
C ALA A 314 24.49 7.65 6.88
N LEU A 315 23.16 7.55 6.91
CA LEU A 315 22.46 6.34 7.40
C LEU A 315 22.83 5.10 6.59
N ARG A 316 22.84 5.22 5.27
CA ARG A 316 23.16 4.09 4.39
C ARG A 316 24.61 3.65 4.50
N GLU A 317 25.54 4.60 4.40
CA GLU A 317 26.98 4.32 4.31
C GLU A 317 27.56 3.81 5.64
N ARG A 318 27.08 4.33 6.78
CA ARG A 318 27.65 4.03 8.09
C ARG A 318 26.89 2.94 8.83
N PHE A 319 25.57 2.86 8.63
CA PHE A 319 24.69 1.97 9.41
C PHE A 319 23.98 0.91 8.55
N GLY A 320 24.12 0.96 7.22
CA GLY A 320 23.40 0.06 6.31
C GLY A 320 21.88 0.26 6.32
N ILE A 321 21.39 1.44 6.71
CA ILE A 321 19.97 1.74 6.84
C ILE A 321 19.52 2.63 5.68
N VAL A 322 18.45 2.21 4.99
CA VAL A 322 17.90 2.94 3.85
C VAL A 322 16.53 3.49 4.19
N ILE A 323 16.39 4.81 4.28
CA ILE A 323 15.11 5.51 4.47
C ILE A 323 14.69 6.28 3.23
N GLY A 324 13.39 6.58 3.09
CA GLY A 324 12.84 7.37 1.99
C GLY A 324 13.03 8.88 2.19
N GLY A 325 13.19 9.61 1.09
CA GLY A 325 13.04 11.07 1.07
C GLY A 325 11.67 11.48 0.54
N GLY A 326 11.38 12.78 0.50
CA GLY A 326 10.18 13.32 -0.13
C GLY A 326 10.14 13.12 -1.64
N GLN A 327 8.94 13.17 -2.22
CA GLN A 327 8.67 13.09 -3.66
C GLN A 327 7.95 14.35 -4.13
N ALA A 328 8.04 14.66 -5.43
CA ALA A 328 7.43 15.83 -6.03
C ALA A 328 7.69 17.11 -5.20
N GLU A 329 6.65 17.83 -4.79
CA GLU A 329 6.71 19.05 -4.00
C GLU A 329 7.32 18.89 -2.59
N LEU A 330 7.44 17.65 -2.10
CA LEU A 330 8.04 17.30 -0.81
C LEU A 330 9.52 16.90 -0.91
N LYS A 331 10.10 16.92 -2.12
CA LYS A 331 11.52 16.59 -2.32
C LYS A 331 12.40 17.51 -1.47
N GLY A 332 13.28 16.91 -0.66
CA GLY A 332 14.17 17.63 0.24
C GLY A 332 13.51 18.17 1.53
N LYS A 333 12.19 18.05 1.70
CA LYS A 333 11.45 18.65 2.82
C LYS A 333 11.06 17.65 3.91
N ILE A 334 11.05 16.37 3.61
CA ILE A 334 10.65 15.30 4.53
C ILE A 334 11.59 14.09 4.43
N LEU A 335 11.64 13.34 5.53
CA LEU A 335 12.16 11.97 5.62
C LEU A 335 10.99 11.03 5.82
N ARG A 336 11.09 9.81 5.25
CA ARG A 336 10.04 8.81 5.39
C ARG A 336 10.64 7.50 5.86
N MET A 337 10.10 6.95 6.96
CA MET A 337 10.45 5.63 7.46
C MET A 337 9.28 4.68 7.26
N GLY A 338 9.52 3.58 6.53
CA GLY A 338 8.57 2.50 6.34
C GLY A 338 8.59 1.53 7.52
N THR A 339 7.49 0.83 7.73
CA THR A 339 7.31 -0.16 8.79
C THR A 339 7.06 -1.57 8.26
N MET A 340 6.97 -1.70 6.93
CA MET A 340 6.66 -2.95 6.24
C MET A 340 7.90 -3.81 6.00
N GLY A 341 7.68 -5.10 5.80
CA GLY A 341 8.73 -6.07 5.52
C GLY A 341 9.08 -6.93 6.73
N ASP A 342 10.12 -7.72 6.56
CA ASP A 342 10.67 -8.60 7.61
C ASP A 342 11.54 -7.78 8.57
N LEU A 343 10.89 -7.00 9.44
CA LEU A 343 11.49 -6.12 10.42
C LEU A 343 11.16 -6.60 11.85
N THR A 344 12.11 -6.42 12.77
CA THR A 344 11.92 -6.64 14.21
C THR A 344 11.89 -5.32 14.97
N SER A 345 11.47 -5.36 16.25
CA SER A 345 11.53 -4.19 17.15
C SER A 345 12.96 -3.69 17.33
N GLU A 346 13.93 -4.60 17.39
CA GLU A 346 15.36 -4.27 17.48
C GLU A 346 15.83 -3.54 16.22
N ASN A 347 15.36 -3.94 15.02
CA ASN A 347 15.66 -3.23 13.78
C ASN A 347 15.11 -1.80 13.81
N VAL A 348 13.88 -1.60 14.32
CA VAL A 348 13.27 -0.27 14.44
C VAL A 348 14.07 0.59 15.43
N LEU A 349 14.40 0.07 16.60
CA LEU A 349 15.20 0.81 17.60
C LEU A 349 16.60 1.14 17.07
N TYR A 350 17.27 0.19 16.42
CA TYR A 350 18.57 0.42 15.78
C TYR A 350 18.50 1.53 14.72
N ALA A 351 17.47 1.53 13.90
CA ALA A 351 17.30 2.55 12.88
C ALA A 351 17.02 3.95 13.46
N LEU A 352 16.28 4.02 14.56
CA LEU A 352 15.99 5.28 15.25
C LEU A 352 17.22 5.82 15.99
N ASP A 353 18.02 4.96 16.62
CA ASP A 353 19.29 5.33 17.26
C ASP A 353 20.28 5.89 16.23
N ALA A 354 20.44 5.21 15.10
CA ALA A 354 21.26 5.68 14.01
C ALA A 354 20.75 7.02 13.43
N LEU A 355 19.44 7.19 13.30
CA LEU A 355 18.86 8.45 12.84
C LEU A 355 19.13 9.58 13.83
N GLN A 356 18.92 9.36 15.14
CA GLN A 356 19.23 10.33 16.19
C GLN A 356 20.70 10.76 16.16
N THR A 357 21.61 9.78 16.02
CA THR A 357 23.06 10.02 15.91
C THR A 357 23.38 10.89 14.70
N VAL A 358 22.89 10.53 13.51
CA VAL A 358 23.17 11.27 12.27
C VAL A 358 22.60 12.69 12.31
N LEU A 359 21.37 12.86 12.83
CA LEU A 359 20.77 14.19 12.98
C LEU A 359 21.58 15.06 13.94
N GLY A 360 22.02 14.52 15.09
CA GLY A 360 22.83 15.23 16.08
C GLY A 360 24.18 15.68 15.52
N GLU A 361 24.90 14.82 14.78
CA GLU A 361 26.17 15.14 14.14
C GLU A 361 26.02 16.23 13.06
N GLN A 362 24.85 16.33 12.43
CA GLN A 362 24.54 17.38 11.46
C GLN A 362 23.99 18.65 12.12
N GLY A 363 24.01 18.74 13.44
CA GLY A 363 23.68 19.95 14.19
C GLY A 363 22.23 20.05 14.68
N PHE A 364 21.43 18.99 14.56
CA PHE A 364 20.09 18.97 15.13
C PHE A 364 20.13 18.72 16.64
N ALA A 365 19.66 19.71 17.42
CA ALA A 365 19.50 19.57 18.86
C ALA A 365 18.13 18.98 19.16
N ALA A 366 18.09 17.68 19.50
CA ALA A 366 16.85 17.02 19.86
C ALA A 366 16.27 17.61 21.17
N ALA A 367 14.94 17.77 21.22
CA ALA A 367 14.24 18.28 22.39
C ALA A 367 14.23 17.29 23.58
N GLY A 368 14.40 16.00 23.30
CA GLY A 368 14.43 14.92 24.29
C GLY A 368 14.90 13.60 23.69
N ASP A 369 14.86 12.53 24.48
CA ASP A 369 15.29 11.19 24.06
C ASP A 369 14.20 10.46 23.27
N GLY A 370 14.28 10.59 21.94
CA GLY A 370 13.36 9.95 21.00
C GLY A 370 13.44 8.43 21.03
N VAL A 371 14.64 7.86 21.20
CA VAL A 371 14.85 6.40 21.21
C VAL A 371 14.20 5.76 22.45
N SER A 372 14.37 6.36 23.62
CA SER A 372 13.69 5.90 24.84
C SER A 372 12.17 5.97 24.73
N ALA A 373 11.63 7.03 24.10
CA ALA A 373 10.19 7.15 23.84
C ALA A 373 9.68 6.05 22.91
N ALA A 374 10.40 5.73 21.84
CA ALA A 374 10.06 4.64 20.93
C ALA A 374 10.13 3.27 21.60
N ARG A 375 11.15 3.02 22.42
CA ARG A 375 11.33 1.78 23.19
C ARG A 375 10.14 1.54 24.12
N SER A 376 9.73 2.56 24.88
CA SER A 376 8.58 2.45 25.79
C SER A 376 7.30 2.07 25.08
N VAL A 377 7.07 2.57 23.86
CA VAL A 377 5.93 2.18 23.02
C VAL A 377 6.01 0.70 22.63
N LEU A 378 7.16 0.25 22.12
CA LEU A 378 7.32 -1.14 21.67
C LEU A 378 7.17 -2.14 22.82
N GLU A 379 7.70 -1.83 24.00
CA GLU A 379 7.57 -2.68 25.20
C GLU A 379 6.11 -2.75 25.68
N GLY A 380 5.37 -1.63 25.64
CA GLY A 380 3.97 -1.58 26.06
C GLY A 380 3.01 -2.28 25.10
N GLU A 381 3.14 -2.02 23.80
CA GLU A 381 2.24 -2.57 22.75
C GLU A 381 2.45 -4.08 22.55
N LEU A 382 3.70 -4.56 22.55
CA LEU A 382 4.00 -5.98 22.37
C LEU A 382 3.68 -6.82 23.61
N ALA A 383 3.79 -6.26 24.82
CA ALA A 383 3.33 -6.92 26.03
C ALA A 383 1.79 -7.10 26.09
N GLY A 384 1.04 -6.22 25.40
CA GLY A 384 -0.42 -6.32 25.27
C GLY A 384 -0.89 -7.35 24.25
N ALA A 385 -0.12 -7.59 23.19
CA ALA A 385 -0.47 -8.53 22.12
C ALA A 385 -0.21 -10.01 22.47
N GLY A 386 0.49 -10.29 23.56
CA GLY A 386 0.77 -11.65 24.07
C GLY A 386 -0.20 -12.15 25.16
N ARG A 387 -1.33 -11.46 25.37
CA ARG A 387 -2.33 -11.86 26.37
C ARG A 387 -3.65 -12.30 25.70
#